data_9a3f6f24b8813fa754f9b6dfa5949374
#
_entry.id   9a3f6f24b8813fa754f9b6dfa5949374
#
_cell.length_a   1.000
_cell.length_b   1.000
_cell.length_c   1.000
_cell.angle_alpha   90.00
_cell.angle_beta   90.00
_cell.angle_gamma   90.00
#
_symmetry.space_group_name_H-M   'P 1'
#
loop_
_entity.id
_entity.type
_entity.pdbx_description
1 polymer ?
#
loop_
_entity_poly.entity_id
_entity_poly.type
_entity_poly.pdbx_seq_one_letter_code
_entity_poly.pdbx_strand_id
1 'polypeptide(L)'
;MAGLLPYNSKLGQYNGDLNELHKTAGGGLSIWTITGAATNTPIVDEGVGGLLLNASRYIPSNTLSVVFQIFAGAYSSEDLYYRLVHYDKSTNTETIHQWRKFS
;
A
#
# COMPACT_ATOMS: atom_id res chain seq x y z
N MET A 1 -8.92 -0.92 -21.80
CA MET A 1 -9.04 -0.71 -21.24
C MET A 1 -8.48 -0.59 -20.52
N ALA A 2 -8.24 -0.45 -20.60
CA ALA A 2 -7.52 -0.36 -20.09
C ALA A 2 -7.49 0.05 -18.95
N GLY A 3 -7.56 0.52 -18.73
CA GLY A 3 -7.40 1.13 -17.63
C GLY A 3 -7.52 0.43 -16.47
N LEU A 4 -7.73 -0.60 -16.51
CA LEU A 4 -8.00 -1.18 -15.41
C LEU A 4 -6.77 -1.55 -14.85
N LEU A 5 -6.51 -2.56 -14.52
CA LEU A 5 -5.44 -2.96 -13.95
C LEU A 5 -4.46 -3.04 -14.94
N PRO A 6 -3.47 -2.44 -14.69
CA PRO A 6 -2.46 -2.49 -15.59
C PRO A 6 -1.96 -3.82 -15.32
N TYR A 7 -2.28 -4.59 -15.88
CA TYR A 7 -2.02 -5.71 -15.85
C TYR A 7 -0.62 -6.07 -15.75
N ASN A 8 0.14 -5.45 -16.22
CA ASN A 8 1.44 -5.80 -16.17
C ASN A 8 1.93 -5.10 -15.02
N SER A 9 1.21 -4.59 -14.34
CA SER A 9 1.58 -3.94 -13.25
C SER A 9 2.27 -4.89 -12.51
N LYS A 10 3.02 -5.42 -12.89
CA LYS A 10 3.82 -6.09 -12.25
C LYS A 10 3.69 -6.14 -10.91
N LEU A 11 3.60 -6.95 -10.50
CA LEU A 11 3.70 -7.29 -9.34
C LEU A 11 5.01 -6.90 -8.91
N GLY A 12 5.16 -5.84 -8.45
CA GLY A 12 6.40 -5.41 -7.91
C GLY A 12 6.70 -6.19 -6.66
N GLN A 13 7.94 -6.32 -6.33
CA GLN A 13 8.34 -6.87 -5.08
C GLN A 13 8.85 -5.72 -4.24
N TYR A 14 8.49 -5.67 -2.99
CA TYR A 14 8.88 -4.55 -2.15
C TYR A 14 9.37 -5.07 -0.81
N ASN A 15 10.55 -4.67 -0.41
CA ASN A 15 11.10 -5.10 0.84
C ASN A 15 11.55 -3.93 1.71
N GLY A 16 10.99 -2.78 1.49
CA GLY A 16 11.34 -1.59 2.27
C GLY A 16 10.26 -1.25 3.28
N ASP A 17 10.15 0.02 3.58
CA ASP A 17 9.22 0.54 4.54
C ASP A 17 7.87 0.78 3.88
N LEU A 18 6.82 0.12 4.33
CA LEU A 18 5.51 0.29 3.73
C LEU A 18 4.96 1.71 3.89
N ASN A 19 5.51 2.48 4.81
CA ASN A 19 5.10 3.88 4.93
C ASN A 19 5.62 4.72 3.76
N GLU A 20 6.50 4.16 2.95
CA GLU A 20 7.03 4.88 1.79
C GLU A 20 6.51 4.31 0.47
N LEU A 21 5.84 3.18 0.49
CA LEU A 21 5.44 2.51 -0.74
C LEU A 21 4.55 3.36 -1.62
N HIS A 22 3.63 4.10 -1.04
CA HIS A 22 2.69 4.88 -1.82
C HIS A 22 3.40 5.92 -2.68
N LYS A 23 4.57 6.37 -2.27
CA LYS A 23 5.33 7.33 -3.06
C LYS A 23 5.93 6.66 -4.28
N THR A 24 6.29 5.40 -4.14
CA THR A 24 6.87 4.67 -5.25
C THR A 24 5.77 4.17 -6.19
N ALA A 25 4.65 3.78 -5.64
CA ALA A 25 3.60 3.18 -6.43
C ALA A 25 2.89 4.15 -7.37
N GLY A 26 2.85 5.42 -7.00
CA GLY A 26 2.20 6.40 -7.85
C GLY A 26 0.69 6.29 -7.79
N GLY A 27 0.02 6.80 -8.79
CA GLY A 27 -1.43 6.82 -8.81
C GLY A 27 -2.02 5.54 -9.35
N GLY A 28 -3.29 5.32 -9.09
CA GLY A 28 -4.00 4.16 -9.60
C GLY A 28 -3.86 2.95 -8.69
N LEU A 29 -4.17 1.78 -9.23
CA LEU A 29 -4.12 0.55 -8.47
C LEU A 29 -2.86 -0.22 -8.81
N SER A 30 -2.16 -0.67 -7.80
CA SER A 30 -1.00 -1.53 -8.01
C SER A 30 -1.03 -2.66 -7.01
N ILE A 31 -0.38 -3.75 -7.36
CA ILE A 31 -0.35 -4.95 -6.52
C ILE A 31 1.10 -5.31 -6.27
N TRP A 32 1.42 -5.55 -5.02
CA TRP A 32 2.81 -5.75 -4.63
C TRP A 32 3.01 -7.02 -3.82
N THR A 33 4.09 -7.71 -4.08
CA THR A 33 4.55 -8.80 -3.22
C THR A 33 5.42 -8.17 -2.16
N ILE A 34 5.02 -8.30 -0.91
CA ILE A 34 5.76 -7.72 0.19
C ILE A 34 6.61 -8.82 0.79
N THR A 35 7.90 -8.60 0.84
CA THR A 35 8.80 -9.63 1.36
C THR A 35 8.87 -9.55 2.87
N GLY A 36 9.41 -10.58 3.47
CA GLY A 36 9.55 -10.60 4.91
C GLY A 36 10.51 -9.56 5.45
N ALA A 37 11.28 -8.94 4.60
CA ALA A 37 12.18 -7.88 5.05
C ALA A 37 11.50 -6.52 5.16
N ALA A 38 10.26 -6.40 4.68
CA ALA A 38 9.58 -5.11 4.71
C ALA A 38 9.25 -4.71 6.15
N THR A 39 9.17 -3.41 6.37
CA THR A 39 8.85 -2.90 7.69
C THR A 39 7.53 -2.17 7.67
N ASN A 40 6.96 -1.95 8.82
CA ASN A 40 5.67 -1.27 9.02
C ASN A 40 4.52 -2.00 8.36
N THR A 41 4.61 -3.31 8.34
CA THR A 41 3.48 -4.15 7.93
C THR A 41 2.56 -4.32 9.13
N PRO A 42 1.32 -4.72 8.91
CA PRO A 42 0.41 -4.92 10.04
C PRO A 42 0.74 -6.14 10.87
N ILE A 43 1.53 -7.06 10.32
CA ILE A 43 1.90 -8.25 11.03
C ILE A 43 3.35 -8.09 11.43
N VAL A 44 3.57 -7.93 12.71
CA VAL A 44 4.91 -7.69 13.15
C VAL A 44 5.71 -8.91 13.46
N ASP A 45 5.25 -10.06 13.11
CA ASP A 45 6.01 -11.25 13.39
C ASP A 45 7.10 -11.36 12.38
N GLU A 46 8.27 -11.67 12.85
CA GLU A 46 9.33 -11.65 12.03
C GLU A 46 9.29 -12.31 10.78
N GLY A 47 9.66 -11.72 9.79
CA GLY A 47 9.89 -12.32 8.49
C GLY A 47 8.65 -12.71 7.72
N VAL A 48 7.52 -12.16 8.08
CA VAL A 48 6.31 -12.51 7.37
C VAL A 48 5.99 -11.46 6.34
N GLY A 49 6.00 -11.83 5.10
CA GLY A 49 5.59 -10.94 4.04
C GLY A 49 4.13 -11.13 3.70
N GLY A 50 3.74 -10.70 2.51
CA GLY A 50 2.35 -10.83 2.10
C GLY A 50 2.07 -10.16 0.79
N LEU A 51 0.80 -9.92 0.56
CA LEU A 51 0.32 -9.28 -0.66
C LEU A 51 -0.30 -7.95 -0.29
N LEU A 52 0.04 -6.91 -1.03
CA LEU A 52 -0.50 -5.59 -0.77
C LEU A 52 -1.16 -5.03 -2.02
N LEU A 53 -2.38 -4.55 -1.86
CA LEU A 53 -3.02 -3.77 -2.89
C LEU A 53 -2.90 -2.32 -2.48
N ASN A 54 -2.49 -1.48 -3.40
CA ASN A 54 -2.31 -0.06 -3.15
C ASN A 54 -3.12 0.71 -4.18
N ALA A 55 -4.13 1.42 -3.73
CA ALA A 55 -4.99 2.20 -4.62
C ALA A 55 -4.87 3.67 -4.24
N SER A 56 -4.43 4.47 -5.19
CA SER A 56 -4.11 5.86 -4.93
C SER A 56 -4.93 6.76 -5.83
N ARG A 57 -5.59 7.74 -5.25
CA ARG A 57 -6.26 8.74 -6.03
C ARG A 57 -5.20 9.66 -6.61
N TYR A 58 -5.23 9.84 -7.89
CA TYR A 58 -4.28 10.73 -8.52
C TYR A 58 -5.01 11.73 -9.40
N ILE A 59 -4.91 12.99 -9.05
CA ILE A 59 -5.49 14.07 -9.83
C ILE A 59 -4.36 15.05 -10.05
N PRO A 60 -3.90 15.19 -11.27
CA PRO A 60 -2.70 15.99 -11.52
C PRO A 60 -2.73 17.41 -10.99
N SER A 61 -3.89 18.04 -11.03
CA SER A 61 -3.98 19.42 -10.58
C SER A 61 -4.28 19.55 -9.10
N ASN A 62 -4.38 18.44 -8.39
CA ASN A 62 -4.77 18.51 -7.00
C ASN A 62 -3.58 18.17 -6.12
N THR A 63 -3.49 18.83 -4.99
CA THR A 63 -2.41 18.59 -4.07
C THR A 63 -2.77 17.58 -3.00
N LEU A 64 -4.06 17.29 -2.82
CA LEU A 64 -4.49 16.36 -1.79
C LEU A 64 -4.62 14.96 -2.37
N SER A 65 -4.10 14.00 -1.68
CA SER A 65 -4.14 12.61 -2.14
C SER A 65 -4.56 11.69 -1.02
N VAL A 66 -5.21 10.61 -1.40
CA VAL A 66 -5.55 9.56 -0.46
C VAL A 66 -5.13 8.24 -1.06
N VAL A 67 -4.57 7.38 -0.23
CA VAL A 67 -4.13 6.07 -0.64
C VAL A 67 -4.81 5.05 0.25
N PHE A 68 -5.35 4.00 -0.36
CA PHE A 68 -5.99 2.94 0.37
C PHE A 68 -5.14 1.69 0.18
N GLN A 69 -4.81 1.04 1.26
CA GLN A 69 -3.99 -0.16 1.20
C GLN A 69 -4.68 -1.32 1.89
N ILE A 70 -4.62 -2.50 1.27
CA ILE A 70 -5.14 -3.73 1.85
C ILE A 70 -4.00 -4.74 1.87
N PHE A 71 -3.78 -5.35 3.01
CA PHE A 71 -2.68 -6.29 3.20
C PHE A 71 -3.20 -7.66 3.62
N ALA A 72 -2.71 -8.70 2.96
CA ALA A 72 -3.00 -10.06 3.33
C ALA A 72 -1.68 -10.76 3.63
N GLY A 73 -1.56 -11.35 4.79
CA GLY A 73 -0.32 -12.03 5.18
C GLY A 73 -0.07 -13.28 4.38
N ALA A 74 1.17 -13.65 4.25
CA ALA A 74 1.57 -14.78 3.44
C ALA A 74 1.32 -16.12 4.10
N TYR A 75 1.20 -16.13 5.40
CA TYR A 75 1.02 -17.39 6.08
C TYR A 75 -0.42 -17.55 6.54
N SER A 76 -0.64 -18.44 7.40
CA SER A 76 -1.95 -18.98 7.69
C SER A 76 -2.97 -18.04 8.29
N SER A 77 -2.64 -16.81 8.52
CA SER A 77 -3.62 -15.89 9.05
C SER A 77 -4.73 -15.67 8.03
N GLU A 78 -5.96 -15.66 8.48
CA GLU A 78 -7.05 -15.35 7.59
C GLU A 78 -7.42 -13.90 7.68
N ASP A 79 -6.65 -13.12 8.41
CA ASP A 79 -7.00 -11.74 8.61
C ASP A 79 -6.55 -10.88 7.46
N LEU A 80 -7.38 -9.92 7.14
CA LEU A 80 -7.00 -8.88 6.20
C LEU A 80 -6.87 -7.58 6.96
N TYR A 81 -5.98 -6.75 6.53
CA TYR A 81 -5.75 -5.46 7.17
C TYR A 81 -5.90 -4.35 6.15
N TYR A 82 -6.29 -3.18 6.58
CA TYR A 82 -6.36 -2.04 5.69
C TYR A 82 -5.94 -0.78 6.42
N ARG A 83 -5.58 0.21 5.65
CA ARG A 83 -5.32 1.54 6.21
C ARG A 83 -5.47 2.58 5.12
N LEU A 84 -5.53 3.83 5.56
CA LEU A 84 -5.52 4.96 4.66
C LEU A 84 -4.27 5.78 4.93
N VAL A 85 -3.78 6.41 3.90
CA VAL A 85 -2.71 7.39 4.01
C VAL A 85 -3.20 8.65 3.32
N HIS A 86 -3.13 9.78 3.98
CA HIS A 86 -3.50 11.04 3.37
C HIS A 86 -2.25 11.89 3.26
N TYR A 87 -2.09 12.59 2.16
CA TYR A 87 -0.98 13.50 2.08
C TYR A 87 -1.30 14.69 1.19
N ASP A 88 -0.64 15.80 1.50
CA ASP A 88 -0.86 17.05 0.82
C ASP A 88 0.49 17.44 0.24
N LYS A 89 0.58 17.46 -1.09
CA LYS A 89 1.84 17.76 -1.71
C LYS A 89 2.23 19.21 -1.55
N SER A 90 1.26 20.10 -1.40
CA SER A 90 1.58 21.51 -1.30
C SER A 90 2.27 21.85 0.01
N THR A 91 1.99 21.11 1.06
CA THR A 91 2.63 21.36 2.35
C THR A 91 3.58 20.27 2.75
N ASN A 92 3.67 19.24 1.92
CA ASN A 92 4.52 18.09 2.20
C ASN A 92 4.15 17.45 3.55
N THR A 93 2.87 17.38 3.81
CA THR A 93 2.36 16.83 5.05
C THR A 93 1.73 15.47 4.81
N GLU A 94 1.96 14.54 5.68
CA GLU A 94 1.49 13.19 5.49
C GLU A 94 0.90 12.65 6.76
N THR A 95 -0.23 11.98 6.69
CA THR A 95 -0.85 11.32 7.83
C THR A 95 -1.02 9.86 7.48
N ILE A 96 -0.29 9.00 8.14
CA ILE A 96 -0.36 7.58 7.90
C ILE A 96 -1.15 6.97 9.06
N HIS A 97 -2.34 6.47 8.73
CA HIS A 97 -3.19 5.90 9.75
C HIS A 97 -2.72 4.50 10.13
N GLN A 98 -3.13 4.05 11.29
CA GLN A 98 -2.73 2.73 11.72
C GLN A 98 -3.45 1.67 10.94
N TRP A 99 -2.82 0.51 10.80
CA TRP A 99 -3.45 -0.62 10.17
C TRP A 99 -4.62 -1.08 11.02
N ARG A 100 -5.70 -1.42 10.37
CA ARG A 100 -6.88 -1.94 11.04
C ARG A 100 -7.23 -3.28 10.44
N LYS A 101 -7.74 -4.16 11.27
CA LYS A 101 -8.10 -5.47 10.80
C LYS A 101 -9.56 -5.46 10.38
N PHE A 102 -9.86 -6.13 9.28
CA PHE A 102 -11.24 -6.32 8.90
C PHE A 102 -11.78 -7.34 9.87
N SER A 103 -12.91 -7.13 10.40
CA SER A 103 -13.41 -8.13 11.33
C SER A 103 -14.92 -8.34 11.23
#